data_1ee4be3c16328bd40fb2f70948e56243
#
_entry.id   1ee4be3c16328bd40fb2f70948e56243
#
_cell.length_a   1.000
_cell.length_b   1.000
_cell.length_c   1.000
_cell.angle_alpha   90.00
_cell.angle_beta   90.00
_cell.angle_gamma   90.00
#
_symmetry.space_group_name_H-M   'P 1'
#
loop_
_entity.id
_entity.type
_entity.pdbx_description
1 polymer ?
#
loop_
_entity_poly.entity_id
_entity_poly.type
_entity_poly.pdbx_seq_one_letter_code
_entity_poly.pdbx_strand_id
1 'polypeptide(L)'
;MKNNLNADVPHTNGLMTWCLVGTGNEPPTESDVKLQNYITGSGNTRDWADGKEEPTDTLHPGYVKLWKRGKFIFDNINNQNITELGLASYHADEWIAAANQYQKRYKLMTRALVKDNSGTPIAVTVLAGEVLEVVYQINMFIDIQRKTGEFTLTTSKDGVDTINEFEY
;
A
#
# COMPACT_ATOMS: atom_id res chain seq x y z
N MET A 1 12.59 -11.49 -27.44
CA MET A 1 13.53 -10.78 -26.59
C MET A 1 13.11 -10.98 -25.15
N LYS A 2 13.81 -11.81 -24.37
CA LYS A 2 13.57 -11.93 -22.92
C LYS A 2 14.21 -10.69 -22.29
N ASN A 3 13.42 -9.77 -21.81
CA ASN A 3 13.93 -8.70 -20.95
C ASN A 3 14.44 -9.35 -19.66
N ASN A 4 15.74 -9.51 -19.59
CA ASN A 4 16.44 -9.70 -18.32
C ASN A 4 16.21 -8.41 -17.51
N LEU A 5 15.15 -8.40 -16.71
CA LEU A 5 15.05 -7.49 -15.59
C LEU A 5 16.15 -7.95 -14.63
N ASN A 6 17.28 -7.25 -14.67
CA ASN A 6 18.45 -7.53 -13.86
C ASN A 6 18.02 -7.76 -12.42
N ALA A 7 18.30 -8.95 -11.91
CA ALA A 7 18.03 -9.37 -10.54
C ALA A 7 18.78 -8.52 -9.48
N ASP A 8 19.63 -7.60 -9.91
CA ASP A 8 20.52 -6.80 -9.05
C ASP A 8 20.14 -5.32 -8.90
N VAL A 9 19.08 -4.85 -9.58
CA VAL A 9 18.51 -3.55 -9.22
C VAL A 9 17.69 -3.79 -7.97
N PRO A 10 18.07 -3.25 -6.81
CA PRO A 10 17.20 -3.32 -5.65
C PRO A 10 15.86 -2.72 -6.09
N HIS A 11 14.76 -3.42 -5.81
CA HIS A 11 13.40 -2.97 -6.16
C HIS A 11 13.01 -1.71 -5.37
N THR A 12 13.90 -0.70 -5.44
CA THR A 12 13.83 0.52 -4.66
C THR A 12 12.78 1.49 -5.18
N ASN A 13 12.37 1.34 -6.45
CA ASN A 13 11.48 2.28 -7.14
C ASN A 13 10.06 1.74 -7.39
N GLY A 14 9.71 0.56 -6.87
CA GLY A 14 8.38 0.01 -6.99
C GLY A 14 7.39 0.62 -5.99
N LEU A 15 6.11 0.57 -6.32
CA LEU A 15 5.04 0.90 -5.38
C LEU A 15 5.09 -0.07 -4.19
N MET A 16 5.01 0.47 -2.97
CA MET A 16 4.87 -0.31 -1.73
C MET A 16 6.02 -1.29 -1.45
N THR A 17 7.23 -0.91 -1.81
CA THR A 17 8.42 -1.77 -1.61
C THR A 17 9.15 -1.53 -0.29
N TRP A 18 8.68 -0.56 0.50
CA TRP A 18 9.26 -0.20 1.78
C TRP A 18 8.20 -0.17 2.86
N CYS A 19 8.54 -0.69 4.04
CA CYS A 19 7.79 -0.49 5.26
C CYS A 19 8.54 0.50 6.15
N LEU A 20 7.82 1.46 6.69
CA LEU A 20 8.32 2.45 7.64
C LEU A 20 7.74 2.17 9.01
N VAL A 21 8.50 2.40 10.06
CA VAL A 21 8.05 2.27 11.44
C VAL A 21 8.28 3.56 12.20
N GLY A 22 7.42 3.83 13.17
CA GLY A 22 7.44 5.05 13.95
C GLY A 22 6.75 4.92 15.31
N THR A 23 6.76 6.03 16.05
CA THR A 23 6.20 6.15 17.42
C THR A 23 5.02 7.11 17.49
N GLY A 24 4.41 7.46 16.34
CA GLY A 24 3.21 8.29 16.29
C GLY A 24 1.99 7.55 16.81
N ASN A 25 1.07 8.27 17.44
CA ASN A 25 -0.16 7.71 18.02
C ASN A 25 -1.45 8.42 17.56
N GLU A 26 -1.33 9.46 16.74
CA GLU A 26 -2.48 10.14 16.16
C GLU A 26 -3.21 9.21 15.16
N PRO A 27 -4.53 9.23 15.11
CA PRO A 27 -5.27 8.47 14.11
C PRO A 27 -4.80 8.78 12.68
N PRO A 28 -4.65 7.77 11.81
CA PRO A 28 -4.33 8.00 10.40
C PRO A 28 -5.42 8.79 9.68
N THR A 29 -4.97 9.66 8.77
CA THR A 29 -5.85 10.44 7.90
C THR A 29 -5.47 10.25 6.43
N GLU A 30 -6.39 10.54 5.51
CA GLU A 30 -6.14 10.47 4.07
C GLU A 30 -5.09 11.47 3.58
N SER A 31 -4.86 12.53 4.36
CA SER A 31 -3.85 13.56 4.06
C SER A 31 -2.45 13.24 4.57
N ASP A 32 -2.25 12.09 5.23
CA ASP A 32 -0.96 11.71 5.76
C ASP A 32 0.04 11.44 4.63
N VAL A 33 1.06 12.25 4.54
CA VAL A 33 2.15 12.12 3.56
C VAL A 33 3.44 11.54 4.15
N LYS A 34 3.49 11.37 5.48
CA LYS A 34 4.62 10.82 6.25
C LYS A 34 4.11 10.20 7.54
N LEU A 35 4.94 9.37 8.19
CA LEU A 35 4.69 8.96 9.57
C LEU A 35 4.78 10.18 10.49
N GLN A 36 4.03 10.14 11.58
CA GLN A 36 4.05 11.21 12.58
C GLN A 36 5.42 11.34 13.23
N ASN A 37 5.97 10.24 13.68
CA ASN A 37 7.30 10.17 14.30
C ASN A 37 8.10 9.02 13.69
N TYR A 38 8.68 9.25 12.50
CA TYR A 38 9.48 8.27 11.79
C TYR A 38 10.74 7.85 12.55
N ILE A 39 11.01 6.55 12.62
CA ILE A 39 12.24 5.96 13.17
C ILE A 39 13.13 5.46 12.04
N THR A 40 12.64 4.46 11.28
CA THR A 40 13.41 3.82 10.22
C THR A 40 12.51 3.16 9.18
N GLY A 41 13.09 2.74 8.08
CA GLY A 41 12.41 1.99 7.03
C GLY A 41 13.21 0.78 6.59
N SER A 42 12.50 -0.28 6.21
CA SER A 42 13.06 -1.50 5.66
C SER A 42 12.48 -1.77 4.28
N GLY A 43 13.35 -2.17 3.34
CA GLY A 43 12.92 -2.70 2.06
C GLY A 43 12.37 -4.12 2.21
N ASN A 44 11.51 -4.51 1.27
CA ASN A 44 10.97 -5.86 1.27
C ASN A 44 12.06 -6.93 1.11
N THR A 45 11.97 -8.01 1.87
CA THR A 45 12.90 -9.15 1.86
C THR A 45 12.71 -10.12 0.69
N ARG A 46 11.99 -9.74 -0.37
CA ARG A 46 11.61 -10.58 -1.52
C ARG A 46 10.57 -11.67 -1.21
N ASP A 47 10.05 -11.69 -0.01
CA ASP A 47 9.01 -12.65 0.41
C ASP A 47 7.63 -12.10 0.06
N TRP A 48 7.39 -11.92 -1.25
CA TRP A 48 6.11 -11.47 -1.76
C TRP A 48 5.20 -12.66 -2.02
N ALA A 49 3.96 -12.53 -1.55
CA ALA A 49 2.87 -13.41 -1.95
C ALA A 49 1.71 -12.56 -2.49
N ASP A 50 1.00 -13.08 -3.44
CA ASP A 50 -0.21 -12.50 -4.02
C ASP A 50 -1.25 -13.57 -4.30
N GLY A 51 -2.48 -13.17 -4.43
CA GLY A 51 -3.56 -14.10 -4.70
C GLY A 51 -4.86 -13.42 -5.07
N LYS A 52 -5.77 -14.25 -5.51
CA LYS A 52 -7.15 -13.91 -5.85
C LYS A 52 -8.06 -14.82 -5.03
N GLU A 53 -9.05 -14.23 -4.40
CA GLU A 53 -10.05 -14.94 -3.60
C GLU A 53 -11.45 -14.40 -3.92
N GLU A 54 -12.44 -15.29 -3.94
CA GLU A 54 -13.83 -14.89 -3.87
C GLU A 54 -14.13 -14.50 -2.42
N PRO A 55 -14.62 -13.28 -2.15
CA PRO A 55 -14.96 -12.89 -0.79
C PRO A 55 -16.09 -13.75 -0.26
N THR A 56 -15.87 -14.31 0.92
CA THR A 56 -16.91 -15.05 1.66
C THR A 56 -17.59 -14.18 2.71
N ASP A 57 -17.13 -12.95 2.90
CA ASP A 57 -17.73 -12.01 3.83
C ASP A 57 -18.99 -11.36 3.23
N THR A 58 -19.89 -10.94 4.10
CA THR A 58 -21.14 -10.27 3.71
C THR A 58 -20.94 -8.79 3.35
N LEU A 59 -19.75 -8.24 3.57
CA LEU A 59 -19.45 -6.83 3.32
C LEU A 59 -19.17 -6.55 1.85
N HIS A 60 -18.72 -7.58 1.11
CA HIS A 60 -18.31 -7.44 -0.28
C HIS A 60 -18.95 -8.51 -1.19
N PRO A 61 -20.29 -8.66 -1.18
CA PRO A 61 -20.96 -9.63 -2.04
C PRO A 61 -20.75 -9.25 -3.51
N GLY A 62 -20.38 -10.21 -4.35
CA GLY A 62 -20.16 -9.98 -5.79
C GLY A 62 -18.85 -9.28 -6.15
N TYR A 63 -17.89 -9.24 -5.23
CA TYR A 63 -16.54 -8.75 -5.47
C TYR A 63 -15.56 -9.91 -5.60
N VAL A 64 -14.43 -9.65 -6.23
CA VAL A 64 -13.21 -10.46 -6.14
C VAL A 64 -12.20 -9.71 -5.31
N LYS A 65 -11.63 -10.38 -4.32
CA LYS A 65 -10.52 -9.85 -3.52
C LYS A 65 -9.20 -10.23 -4.18
N LEU A 66 -8.45 -9.23 -4.63
CA LEU A 66 -7.05 -9.37 -4.97
C LEU A 66 -6.23 -8.94 -3.77
N TRP A 67 -5.19 -9.69 -3.44
CA TRP A 67 -4.32 -9.31 -2.34
C TRP A 67 -2.85 -9.44 -2.71
N LYS A 68 -2.05 -8.60 -2.06
CA LYS A 68 -0.60 -8.66 -2.14
C LYS A 68 -0.01 -8.47 -0.75
N ARG A 69 0.93 -9.34 -0.39
CA ARG A 69 1.58 -9.37 0.92
C ARG A 69 3.08 -9.27 0.75
N GLY A 70 3.73 -8.46 1.57
CA GLY A 70 5.18 -8.34 1.66
C GLY A 70 5.65 -8.49 3.09
N LYS A 71 6.88 -8.97 3.25
CA LYS A 71 7.56 -9.14 4.52
C LYS A 71 8.74 -8.17 4.63
N PHE A 72 8.85 -7.51 5.77
CA PHE A 72 9.85 -6.50 6.06
C PHE A 72 10.53 -6.84 7.39
N ILE A 73 11.86 -6.76 7.41
CA ILE A 73 12.67 -7.09 8.58
C ILE A 73 13.39 -5.82 9.05
N PHE A 74 13.34 -5.58 10.34
CA PHE A 74 14.02 -4.49 11.01
C PHE A 74 14.90 -5.09 12.11
N ASP A 75 16.20 -5.04 11.89
CA ASP A 75 17.25 -5.54 12.79
C ASP A 75 18.04 -4.42 13.49
N ASN A 76 17.67 -3.18 13.21
CA ASN A 76 18.36 -1.97 13.66
C ASN A 76 17.49 -1.10 14.60
N ILE A 77 16.41 -1.64 15.10
CA ILE A 77 15.56 -0.98 16.10
C ILE A 77 16.01 -1.45 17.49
N ASN A 78 16.36 -0.50 18.35
CA ASN A 78 16.84 -0.81 19.68
C ASN A 78 16.06 0.00 20.73
N ASN A 79 15.42 -0.68 21.67
CA ASN A 79 14.69 -0.08 22.80
C ASN A 79 13.65 0.97 22.36
N GLN A 80 12.85 0.63 21.34
CA GLN A 80 11.80 1.51 20.81
C GLN A 80 10.42 0.89 20.98
N ASN A 81 9.44 1.75 21.20
CA ASN A 81 8.03 1.40 21.23
C ASN A 81 7.40 1.75 19.88
N ILE A 82 7.17 0.77 19.05
CA ILE A 82 6.57 0.97 17.73
C ILE A 82 5.06 1.06 17.87
N THR A 83 4.47 2.16 17.45
CA THR A 83 3.03 2.43 17.52
C THR A 83 2.39 2.72 16.16
N GLU A 84 3.19 3.05 15.15
CA GLU A 84 2.72 3.32 13.79
C GLU A 84 3.57 2.61 12.74
N LEU A 85 2.91 2.24 11.66
CA LEU A 85 3.50 1.60 10.49
C LEU A 85 3.08 2.36 9.23
N GLY A 86 3.92 2.36 8.22
CA GLY A 86 3.59 2.91 6.91
C GLY A 86 4.14 2.06 5.77
N LEU A 87 3.33 1.88 4.73
CA LEU A 87 3.82 1.32 3.49
C LEU A 87 4.18 2.45 2.55
N ALA A 88 5.35 2.36 1.95
CA ALA A 88 5.93 3.46 1.18
C ALA A 88 6.65 2.99 -0.08
N SER A 89 6.86 3.93 -0.98
CA SER A 89 7.80 3.81 -2.09
C SER A 89 9.04 4.61 -1.80
N TYR A 90 10.20 4.06 -2.10
CA TYR A 90 11.43 4.83 -2.14
C TYR A 90 11.39 5.78 -3.33
N HIS A 91 11.75 7.03 -3.11
CA HIS A 91 11.71 8.05 -4.14
C HIS A 91 13.11 8.44 -4.63
N ALA A 92 13.98 8.84 -3.70
CA ALA A 92 15.34 9.28 -4.00
C ALA A 92 16.17 9.38 -2.72
N ASP A 93 17.49 9.41 -2.88
CA ASP A 93 18.37 9.93 -1.84
C ASP A 93 18.49 11.44 -2.00
N GLU A 94 18.23 12.19 -0.94
CA GLU A 94 18.40 13.62 -0.88
C GLU A 94 19.67 13.97 -0.15
N TRP A 95 20.50 14.83 -0.75
CA TRP A 95 21.65 15.38 -0.09
C TRP A 95 21.25 16.45 0.92
N ILE A 96 21.54 16.21 2.20
CA ILE A 96 21.28 17.16 3.29
C ILE A 96 22.60 17.88 3.61
N ALA A 97 22.78 19.07 3.08
CA ALA A 97 24.02 19.84 3.22
C ALA A 97 24.36 20.12 4.69
N ALA A 98 23.37 20.41 5.53
CA ALA A 98 23.56 20.68 6.95
C ALA A 98 24.10 19.46 7.72
N ALA A 99 23.82 18.25 7.27
CA ALA A 99 24.27 17.01 7.89
C ALA A 99 25.44 16.34 7.13
N ASN A 100 25.81 16.90 5.96
CA ASN A 100 26.84 16.35 5.06
C ASN A 100 26.61 14.85 4.73
N GLN A 101 25.36 14.47 4.48
CA GLN A 101 24.99 13.08 4.20
C GLN A 101 23.76 12.99 3.30
N TYR A 102 23.60 11.83 2.66
CA TYR A 102 22.37 11.48 1.94
C TYR A 102 21.32 10.96 2.91
N GLN A 103 20.08 11.41 2.72
CA GLN A 103 18.91 10.91 3.43
C GLN A 103 17.92 10.30 2.45
N LYS A 104 17.39 9.12 2.77
CA LYS A 104 16.38 8.45 1.98
C LYS A 104 15.04 9.19 2.06
N ARG A 105 14.47 9.44 0.91
CA ARG A 105 13.10 9.99 0.79
C ARG A 105 12.12 8.90 0.42
N TYR A 106 11.02 8.88 1.13
CA TYR A 106 9.92 7.96 0.91
C TYR A 106 8.63 8.72 0.59
N LYS A 107 7.82 8.14 -0.30
CA LYS A 107 6.43 8.55 -0.48
C LYS A 107 5.56 7.56 0.28
N LEU A 108 4.90 8.02 1.32
CA LEU A 108 3.96 7.23 2.08
C LEU A 108 2.73 6.92 1.22
N MET A 109 2.32 5.65 1.21
CA MET A 109 1.15 5.15 0.50
C MET A 109 0.00 4.90 1.47
N THR A 110 0.32 4.31 2.62
CA THR A 110 -0.66 4.06 3.68
C THR A 110 0.02 4.25 5.03
N ARG A 111 -0.76 4.64 6.04
CA ARG A 111 -0.36 4.69 7.43
C ARG A 111 -1.36 3.92 8.28
N ALA A 112 -0.88 3.22 9.27
CA ALA A 112 -1.71 2.51 10.23
C ALA A 112 -1.11 2.60 11.63
N LEU A 113 -1.95 2.63 12.65
CA LEU A 113 -1.53 2.37 14.02
C LEU A 113 -1.40 0.87 14.27
N VAL A 114 -0.43 0.49 15.07
CA VAL A 114 -0.33 -0.86 15.61
C VAL A 114 -1.50 -1.09 16.56
N LYS A 115 -2.24 -2.18 16.38
CA LYS A 115 -3.43 -2.50 17.15
C LYS A 115 -3.38 -3.94 17.62
N ASP A 116 -4.02 -4.21 18.73
CA ASP A 116 -4.30 -5.57 19.18
C ASP A 116 -5.45 -6.22 18.39
N ASN A 117 -5.77 -7.46 18.74
CA ASN A 117 -6.84 -8.21 18.10
C ASN A 117 -8.26 -7.62 18.32
N SER A 118 -8.40 -6.72 19.30
CA SER A 118 -9.66 -5.98 19.55
C SER A 118 -9.76 -4.68 18.75
N GLY A 119 -8.68 -4.31 18.04
CA GLY A 119 -8.59 -3.06 17.30
C GLY A 119 -8.14 -1.85 18.13
N THR A 120 -7.70 -2.10 19.39
CA THR A 120 -7.19 -1.04 20.27
C THR A 120 -5.74 -0.72 19.92
N PRO A 121 -5.36 0.57 19.78
CA PRO A 121 -3.98 0.95 19.56
C PRO A 121 -3.06 0.49 20.70
N ILE A 122 -1.95 -0.13 20.35
CA ILE A 122 -0.92 -0.62 21.28
C ILE A 122 0.46 -0.22 20.80
N ALA A 123 1.45 -0.40 21.67
CA ALA A 123 2.86 -0.30 21.33
C ALA A 123 3.50 -1.70 21.32
N VAL A 124 4.30 -1.98 20.31
CA VAL A 124 5.20 -3.14 20.28
C VAL A 124 6.58 -2.66 20.68
N THR A 125 7.05 -3.12 21.84
CA THR A 125 8.41 -2.82 22.32
C THR A 125 9.40 -3.75 21.63
N VAL A 126 10.41 -3.17 20.99
CA VAL A 126 11.54 -3.91 20.39
C VAL A 126 12.77 -3.62 21.22
N LEU A 127 13.28 -4.63 21.91
CA LEU A 127 14.47 -4.49 22.77
C LEU A 127 15.77 -4.54 21.95
N ALA A 128 16.87 -4.19 22.59
CA ALA A 128 18.19 -4.26 21.96
C ALA A 128 18.51 -5.72 21.56
N GLY A 129 18.89 -5.91 20.30
CA GLY A 129 19.21 -7.22 19.73
C GLY A 129 18.01 -8.03 19.25
N GLU A 130 16.79 -7.52 19.40
CA GLU A 130 15.59 -8.13 18.82
C GLU A 130 15.39 -7.68 17.36
N VAL A 131 14.67 -8.52 16.61
CA VAL A 131 14.30 -8.26 15.23
C VAL A 131 12.79 -8.10 15.16
N LEU A 132 12.34 -6.99 14.59
CA LEU A 132 10.93 -6.79 14.27
C LEU A 132 10.66 -7.28 12.86
N GLU A 133 9.73 -8.23 12.73
CA GLU A 133 9.18 -8.65 11.44
C GLU A 133 7.79 -8.03 11.26
N VAL A 134 7.59 -7.37 10.12
CA VAL A 134 6.30 -6.80 9.74
C VAL A 134 5.84 -7.49 8.45
N VAL A 135 4.66 -8.09 8.50
CA VAL A 135 3.97 -8.60 7.33
C VAL A 135 2.84 -7.63 6.98
N TYR A 136 2.94 -7.00 5.82
CA TYR A 136 1.93 -6.04 5.35
C TYR A 136 1.16 -6.65 4.19
N GLN A 137 -0.16 -6.68 4.30
CA GLN A 137 -1.05 -7.16 3.24
C GLN A 137 -2.00 -6.05 2.80
N ILE A 138 -2.08 -5.84 1.48
CA ILE A 138 -3.07 -4.97 0.87
C ILE A 138 -4.11 -5.85 0.21
N ASN A 139 -5.36 -5.52 0.44
CA ASN A 139 -6.50 -6.13 -0.23
C ASN A 139 -7.17 -5.10 -1.13
N MET A 140 -7.49 -5.50 -2.34
CA MET A 140 -8.27 -4.72 -3.30
C MET A 140 -9.51 -5.52 -3.64
N PHE A 141 -10.68 -4.91 -3.49
CA PHE A 141 -11.96 -5.52 -3.82
C PHE A 141 -12.45 -4.95 -5.15
N ILE A 142 -12.63 -5.82 -6.13
CA ILE A 142 -13.07 -5.46 -7.47
C ILE A 142 -14.49 -5.98 -7.66
N ASP A 143 -15.43 -5.08 -7.92
CA ASP A 143 -16.81 -5.45 -8.27
C ASP A 143 -16.82 -6.16 -9.62
N ILE A 144 -17.24 -7.41 -9.61
CA ILE A 144 -17.34 -8.25 -10.80
C ILE A 144 -18.79 -8.53 -11.20
N GLN A 145 -19.75 -7.90 -10.55
CA GLN A 145 -21.15 -8.03 -10.97
C GLN A 145 -21.30 -7.45 -12.37
N ARG A 146 -21.98 -8.22 -13.20
CA ARG A 146 -22.34 -7.73 -14.54
C ARG A 146 -23.21 -6.48 -14.38
N LYS A 147 -22.75 -5.38 -14.94
CA LYS A 147 -23.55 -4.16 -15.06
C LYS A 147 -24.32 -4.26 -16.38
N THR A 148 -25.60 -3.99 -16.31
CA THR A 148 -26.45 -3.84 -17.49
C THR A 148 -27.01 -2.42 -17.48
N GLY A 149 -27.20 -1.87 -18.63
CA GLY A 149 -27.76 -0.55 -18.77
C GLY A 149 -28.26 -0.33 -20.19
N GLU A 150 -28.92 0.76 -20.38
CA GLU A 150 -29.44 1.20 -21.67
C GLU A 150 -28.77 2.53 -22.04
N PHE A 151 -28.53 2.74 -23.31
CA PHE A 151 -28.17 4.04 -23.83
C PHE A 151 -28.91 4.32 -25.13
N THR A 152 -29.23 5.57 -25.35
CA THR A 152 -29.97 6.04 -26.52
C THR A 152 -29.02 6.81 -27.43
N LEU A 153 -28.93 6.44 -28.66
CA LEU A 153 -28.21 7.17 -29.70
C LEU A 153 -29.18 7.89 -30.61
N THR A 154 -29.21 9.21 -30.56
CA THR A 154 -29.99 10.03 -31.48
C THR A 154 -29.09 10.49 -32.64
N THR A 155 -29.43 10.15 -33.83
CA THR A 155 -28.77 10.64 -35.05
C THR A 155 -29.73 11.54 -35.83
N SER A 156 -29.27 12.71 -36.27
CA SER A 156 -30.03 13.64 -37.04
C SER A 156 -29.50 13.71 -38.49
N LYS A 157 -30.35 13.51 -39.45
CA LYS A 157 -30.03 13.67 -40.88
C LYS A 157 -31.16 14.43 -41.55
N ASP A 158 -30.81 15.50 -42.22
CA ASP A 158 -31.74 16.37 -42.98
C ASP A 158 -32.94 16.85 -42.13
N GLY A 159 -32.69 17.10 -40.83
CA GLY A 159 -33.69 17.55 -39.86
C GLY A 159 -34.63 16.45 -39.34
N VAL A 160 -34.31 15.19 -39.65
CA VAL A 160 -35.03 14.03 -39.13
C VAL A 160 -34.17 13.30 -38.11
N ASP A 161 -34.66 13.20 -36.88
CA ASP A 161 -33.98 12.49 -35.79
C ASP A 161 -34.39 11.00 -35.82
N THR A 162 -33.38 10.14 -35.75
CA THR A 162 -33.54 8.72 -35.51
C THR A 162 -32.99 8.36 -34.14
N ILE A 163 -33.83 7.75 -33.33
CA ILE A 163 -33.48 7.31 -31.97
C ILE A 163 -33.27 5.79 -32.03
N ASN A 164 -32.11 5.35 -31.59
CA ASN A 164 -31.79 3.95 -31.42
C ASN A 164 -31.48 3.67 -29.95
N GLU A 165 -32.09 2.66 -29.38
CA GLU A 165 -31.89 2.19 -28.04
C GLU A 165 -31.01 0.94 -28.05
N PHE A 166 -30.05 0.88 -27.15
CA PHE A 166 -29.10 -0.23 -27.04
C PHE A 166 -29.02 -0.67 -25.58
N GLU A 167 -28.96 -1.96 -25.36
CA GLU A 167 -28.67 -2.58 -24.08
C GLU A 167 -27.22 -3.08 -24.05
N TYR A 168 -26.55 -3.05 -22.86
CA TYR A 168 -25.20 -3.60 -22.66
C TYR A 168 -25.07 -4.39 -21.36
#